data_ca82a4b6c929a15ebda6924974300d58
#
_entry.id   ca82a4b6c929a15ebda6924974300d58
#
_cell.length_a   1.000
_cell.length_b   1.000
_cell.length_c   1.000
_cell.angle_alpha   90.00
_cell.angle_beta   90.00
_cell.angle_gamma   90.00
#
_symmetry.space_group_name_H-M   'P 1'
#
loop_
_entity.id
_entity.type
_entity.pdbx_description
1 polymer ?
#
loop_
_entity_poly.entity_id
_entity_poly.type
_entity_poly.pdbx_seq_one_letter_code
_entity_poly.pdbx_strand_id
1 'polypeptide(L)'
;MTHNPTIVLTVRHPADSIAVLEVTGEIDVDSAPALRSSAMELIRQGAPHLVLDLAPVEFCDSSGLNTMIGILRYAKDRYGSLSLAGAPSHLARLLDITGVDHLIPTYPTAAEALARIVVPEGAPAETERP
;
A
#
# COMPACT_ATOMS: atom_id res chain seq x y z
N MET A 1 0.97 28.50 13.42
CA MET A 1 0.92 27.30 14.21
C MET A 1 1.41 26.09 13.43
N THR A 2 2.23 25.31 14.03
CA THR A 2 2.80 24.14 13.37
C THR A 2 1.86 22.97 13.51
N HIS A 3 1.58 22.33 12.41
CA HIS A 3 0.78 21.12 12.40
C HIS A 3 1.71 19.91 12.45
N ASN A 4 1.61 19.10 13.48
CA ASN A 4 2.39 17.89 13.57
C ASN A 4 1.77 16.81 12.69
N PRO A 5 2.56 16.15 11.87
CA PRO A 5 2.01 15.05 11.07
C PRO A 5 1.57 13.93 12.00
N THR A 6 0.39 13.38 11.71
CA THR A 6 -0.09 12.20 12.43
C THR A 6 0.40 10.93 11.76
N ILE A 7 1.10 11.06 10.65
CA ILE A 7 1.55 9.92 9.85
C ILE A 7 2.99 10.15 9.41
N VAL A 8 3.78 9.10 9.45
CA VAL A 8 5.14 9.09 8.90
C VAL A 8 5.21 7.98 7.87
N LEU A 9 5.71 8.32 6.70
CA LEU A 9 5.77 7.39 5.57
C LEU A 9 7.23 7.11 5.23
N THR A 10 7.59 5.83 5.21
CA THR A 10 8.94 5.39 4.91
C THR A 10 8.90 4.46 3.71
N VAL A 11 9.73 4.72 2.72
CA VAL A 11 9.71 3.99 1.45
C VAL A 11 10.96 3.15 1.30
N ARG A 12 10.79 1.91 0.80
CA ARG A 12 11.92 1.13 0.31
C ARG A 12 11.53 0.43 -0.98
N HIS A 13 12.54 0.14 -1.79
CA HIS A 13 12.34 -0.48 -3.09
C HIS A 13 13.10 -1.81 -3.13
N PRO A 14 12.43 -2.93 -2.79
CA PRO A 14 13.09 -4.23 -2.86
C PRO A 14 13.40 -4.68 -4.29
N ALA A 15 12.70 -4.12 -5.27
CA ALA A 15 12.94 -4.39 -6.69
C ALA A 15 12.49 -3.19 -7.49
N ASP A 16 12.82 -3.17 -8.79
CA ASP A 16 12.59 -2.00 -9.63
C ASP A 16 11.11 -1.62 -9.73
N SER A 17 10.23 -2.61 -9.82
CA SER A 17 8.80 -2.36 -10.01
C SER A 17 8.00 -2.50 -8.73
N ILE A 18 8.67 -2.64 -7.60
CA ILE A 18 8.03 -2.91 -6.31
C ILE A 18 8.46 -1.88 -5.29
N ALA A 19 7.50 -1.34 -4.55
CA ALA A 19 7.79 -0.45 -3.42
C ALA A 19 7.07 -0.96 -2.18
N VAL A 20 7.69 -0.77 -1.03
CA VAL A 20 7.06 -0.98 0.27
C VAL A 20 6.95 0.38 0.92
N LEU A 21 5.74 0.75 1.28
CA LEU A 21 5.46 2.00 1.97
C LEU A 21 5.04 1.66 3.39
N GLU A 22 5.92 1.92 4.33
CA GLU A 22 5.62 1.70 5.74
C GLU A 22 4.89 2.91 6.30
N VAL A 23 3.78 2.67 6.95
CA VAL A 23 2.91 3.72 7.47
C VAL A 23 2.95 3.68 8.97
N THR A 24 3.44 4.76 9.59
CA THR A 24 3.52 4.88 11.04
C THR A 24 2.56 5.94 11.52
N GLY A 25 1.77 5.64 12.54
CA GLY A 25 0.91 6.61 13.19
C GLY A 25 -0.56 6.42 12.89
N GLU A 26 -1.26 7.51 12.64
CA GLU A 26 -2.72 7.50 12.53
C GLU A 26 -3.15 7.84 11.12
N ILE A 27 -4.02 7.00 10.56
CA ILE A 27 -4.60 7.23 9.24
C ILE A 27 -6.03 7.72 9.45
N ASP A 28 -6.23 9.02 9.28
CA ASP A 28 -7.52 9.67 9.46
C ASP A 28 -7.78 10.63 8.30
N VAL A 29 -8.84 11.42 8.42
CA VAL A 29 -9.23 12.34 7.35
C VAL A 29 -8.13 13.36 7.05
N ASP A 30 -7.32 13.72 8.05
CA ASP A 30 -6.27 14.71 7.85
C ASP A 30 -5.00 14.12 7.25
N SER A 31 -4.68 12.87 7.56
CA SER A 31 -3.46 12.24 7.09
C SER A 31 -3.66 11.38 5.84
N ALA A 32 -4.88 10.93 5.57
CA ALA A 32 -5.15 10.08 4.42
C ALA A 32 -4.69 10.68 3.08
N PRO A 33 -4.84 12.00 2.84
CA PRO A 33 -4.34 12.58 1.59
C PRO A 33 -2.84 12.42 1.39
N ALA A 34 -2.05 12.50 2.46
CA ALA A 34 -0.60 12.30 2.35
C ALA A 34 -0.27 10.87 1.98
N LEU A 35 -0.96 9.91 2.58
CA LEU A 35 -0.78 8.50 2.23
C LEU A 35 -1.13 8.27 0.77
N ARG A 36 -2.26 8.80 0.33
CA ARG A 36 -2.71 8.64 -1.05
C ARG A 36 -1.70 9.23 -2.03
N SER A 37 -1.24 10.46 -1.78
CA SER A 37 -0.29 11.12 -2.66
C SER A 37 1.02 10.35 -2.75
N SER A 38 1.54 9.90 -1.62
CA SER A 38 2.81 9.16 -1.62
C SER A 38 2.68 7.84 -2.36
N ALA A 39 1.59 7.12 -2.12
CA ALA A 39 1.38 5.82 -2.77
C ALA A 39 1.23 5.99 -4.27
N MET A 40 0.41 6.94 -4.71
CA MET A 40 0.19 7.17 -6.13
C MET A 40 1.44 7.64 -6.83
N GLU A 41 2.26 8.45 -6.15
CA GLU A 41 3.51 8.92 -6.72
C GLU A 41 4.48 7.76 -6.94
N LEU A 42 4.58 6.82 -5.98
CA LEU A 42 5.43 5.65 -6.15
C LEU A 42 4.99 4.81 -7.35
N ILE A 43 3.70 4.60 -7.48
CA ILE A 43 3.14 3.83 -8.59
C ILE A 43 3.44 4.55 -9.91
N ARG A 44 3.21 5.86 -9.94
CA ARG A 44 3.42 6.66 -11.15
C ARG A 44 4.88 6.67 -11.58
N GLN A 45 5.79 6.64 -10.62
CA GLN A 45 7.23 6.71 -10.90
C GLN A 45 7.83 5.37 -11.30
N GLY A 46 7.05 4.32 -11.37
CA GLY A 46 7.53 3.05 -11.89
C GLY A 46 7.46 1.87 -10.93
N ALA A 47 6.81 2.02 -9.78
CA ALA A 47 6.60 0.93 -8.84
C ALA A 47 5.12 0.60 -8.74
N PRO A 48 4.55 -0.04 -9.79
CA PRO A 48 3.11 -0.32 -9.79
C PRO A 48 2.70 -1.39 -8.79
N HIS A 49 3.64 -2.19 -8.28
CA HIS A 49 3.33 -3.19 -7.26
C HIS A 49 3.72 -2.63 -5.90
N LEU A 50 2.71 -2.30 -5.11
CA LEU A 50 2.90 -1.61 -3.85
C LEU A 50 2.44 -2.48 -2.68
N VAL A 51 3.26 -2.52 -1.63
CA VAL A 51 2.89 -3.11 -0.36
C VAL A 51 2.79 -1.99 0.66
N LEU A 52 1.65 -1.89 1.33
CA LEU A 52 1.52 -1.00 2.47
C LEU A 52 1.82 -1.81 3.73
N ASP A 53 2.88 -1.45 4.41
CA ASP A 53 3.23 -2.08 5.67
C ASP A 53 2.57 -1.28 6.79
N LEU A 54 1.58 -1.88 7.40
CA LEU A 54 0.72 -1.23 8.38
C LEU A 54 1.09 -1.57 9.82
N ALA A 55 2.19 -2.29 10.03
CA ALA A 55 2.56 -2.73 11.36
C ALA A 55 2.63 -1.58 12.38
N PRO A 56 3.22 -0.41 12.03
CA PRO A 56 3.28 0.69 13.00
C PRO A 56 2.05 1.60 12.99
N VAL A 57 0.93 1.20 12.37
CA VAL A 57 -0.29 2.01 12.39
C VAL A 57 -0.97 1.87 13.74
N GLU A 58 -1.26 3.02 14.36
CA GLU A 58 -1.91 3.06 15.67
C GLU A 58 -3.41 3.25 15.57
N PHE A 59 -3.88 3.83 14.47
CA PHE A 59 -5.28 4.11 14.28
C PHE A 59 -5.58 4.24 12.79
N CYS A 60 -6.75 3.74 12.38
CA CYS A 60 -7.20 3.89 11.00
C CYS A 60 -8.73 3.94 11.01
N ASP A 61 -9.29 4.93 10.36
CA ASP A 61 -10.73 5.06 10.22
C ASP A 61 -11.16 4.82 8.77
N SER A 62 -12.42 5.11 8.46
CA SER A 62 -12.97 4.88 7.13
C SER A 62 -12.26 5.70 6.05
N SER A 63 -11.69 6.86 6.41
CA SER A 63 -10.93 7.66 5.45
C SER A 63 -9.71 6.88 4.96
N GLY A 64 -9.05 6.16 5.88
CA GLY A 64 -7.92 5.31 5.52
C GLY A 64 -8.33 4.17 4.63
N LEU A 65 -9.45 3.52 4.96
CA LEU A 65 -9.94 2.41 4.14
C LEU A 65 -10.28 2.86 2.72
N ASN A 66 -10.96 3.99 2.59
CA ASN A 66 -11.31 4.53 1.28
C ASN A 66 -10.06 4.88 0.49
N THR A 67 -9.04 5.40 1.16
CA THR A 67 -7.77 5.72 0.54
C THR A 67 -7.09 4.47 0.00
N MET A 68 -7.10 3.38 0.79
CA MET A 68 -6.50 2.11 0.34
C MET A 68 -7.21 1.60 -0.92
N ILE A 69 -8.53 1.68 -0.96
CA ILE A 69 -9.30 1.25 -2.13
C ILE A 69 -8.95 2.12 -3.34
N GLY A 70 -8.81 3.44 -3.14
CA GLY A 70 -8.40 4.34 -4.21
C GLY A 70 -7.02 4.02 -4.75
N ILE A 71 -6.09 3.69 -3.86
CA ILE A 71 -4.74 3.29 -4.25
C ILE A 71 -4.79 1.99 -5.06
N LEU A 72 -5.61 1.03 -4.62
CA LEU A 72 -5.77 -0.23 -5.35
C LEU A 72 -6.21 0.02 -6.79
N ARG A 73 -7.21 0.86 -6.97
CA ARG A 73 -7.72 1.18 -8.31
C ARG A 73 -6.65 1.83 -9.17
N TYR A 74 -5.92 2.76 -8.58
CA TYR A 74 -4.84 3.45 -9.28
C TYR A 74 -3.75 2.47 -9.73
N ALA A 75 -3.38 1.53 -8.85
CA ALA A 75 -2.38 0.52 -9.19
C ALA A 75 -2.89 -0.40 -10.30
N LYS A 76 -4.14 -0.84 -10.21
CA LYS A 76 -4.71 -1.74 -11.21
C LYS A 76 -4.82 -1.07 -12.58
N ASP A 77 -5.11 0.22 -12.62
CA ASP A 77 -5.14 0.95 -13.88
C ASP A 77 -3.78 0.99 -14.56
N ARG A 78 -2.72 0.72 -13.81
CA ARG A 78 -1.35 0.70 -14.32
C ARG A 78 -0.76 -0.71 -14.31
N TYR A 79 -1.64 -1.71 -14.33
CA TYR A 79 -1.26 -3.13 -14.39
C TYR A 79 -0.42 -3.53 -13.18
N GLY A 80 -0.65 -2.86 -12.06
CA GLY A 80 0.04 -3.15 -10.82
C GLY A 80 -0.85 -3.83 -9.81
N SER A 81 -0.43 -3.77 -8.55
CA SER A 81 -1.15 -4.42 -7.46
C SER A 81 -0.93 -3.66 -6.16
N LEU A 82 -1.85 -3.89 -5.23
CA LEU A 82 -1.71 -3.40 -3.86
C LEU A 82 -1.94 -4.56 -2.92
N SER A 83 -1.08 -4.69 -1.92
CA SER A 83 -1.32 -5.60 -0.81
C SER A 83 -1.04 -4.88 0.50
N LEU A 84 -1.63 -5.39 1.57
CA LEU A 84 -1.47 -4.85 2.92
C LEU A 84 -0.70 -5.88 3.74
N ALA A 85 0.14 -5.39 4.64
CA ALA A 85 0.96 -6.27 5.47
C ALA A 85 1.00 -5.78 6.90
N GLY A 86 1.07 -6.71 7.83
CA GLY A 86 1.35 -6.41 9.23
C GLY A 86 0.24 -5.69 9.97
N ALA A 87 -1.00 -5.68 9.46
CA ALA A 87 -2.07 -4.94 10.11
C ALA A 87 -2.21 -5.36 11.56
N PRO A 88 -2.18 -4.41 12.52
CA PRO A 88 -2.44 -4.74 13.92
C PRO A 88 -3.85 -5.30 14.08
N SER A 89 -4.09 -5.97 15.20
CA SER A 89 -5.37 -6.65 15.45
C SER A 89 -6.58 -5.76 15.23
N HIS A 90 -6.53 -4.53 15.74
CA HIS A 90 -7.66 -3.61 15.62
C HIS A 90 -7.93 -3.25 14.16
N LEU A 91 -6.88 -3.10 13.37
CA LEU A 91 -7.03 -2.76 11.96
C LEU A 91 -7.42 -4.00 11.16
N ALA A 92 -6.84 -5.14 11.46
CA ALA A 92 -7.20 -6.39 10.79
C ALA A 92 -8.69 -6.68 10.97
N ARG A 93 -9.22 -6.42 12.17
CA ARG A 93 -10.63 -6.59 12.45
C ARG A 93 -11.48 -5.64 11.62
N LEU A 94 -11.05 -4.40 11.51
CA LEU A 94 -11.77 -3.41 10.71
C LEU A 94 -11.77 -3.81 9.23
N LEU A 95 -10.65 -4.30 8.73
CA LEU A 95 -10.56 -4.77 7.34
C LEU A 95 -11.51 -5.94 7.10
N ASP A 96 -11.62 -6.83 8.06
CA ASP A 96 -12.50 -7.99 7.97
C ASP A 96 -13.98 -7.56 8.00
N ILE A 97 -14.36 -6.74 8.98
CA ILE A 97 -15.73 -6.31 9.14
C ILE A 97 -16.24 -5.53 7.92
N THR A 98 -15.39 -4.71 7.35
CA THR A 98 -15.77 -3.87 6.20
C THR A 98 -15.65 -4.60 4.87
N GLY A 99 -15.00 -5.79 4.85
CA GLY A 99 -14.80 -6.53 3.62
C GLY A 99 -13.64 -6.05 2.78
N VAL A 100 -12.85 -5.11 3.29
CA VAL A 100 -11.70 -4.58 2.53
C VAL A 100 -10.68 -5.69 2.27
N ASP A 101 -10.54 -6.64 3.20
CA ASP A 101 -9.60 -7.75 3.03
C ASP A 101 -10.03 -8.72 1.91
N HIS A 102 -11.26 -8.61 1.42
CA HIS A 102 -11.69 -9.36 0.23
C HIS A 102 -11.32 -8.61 -1.06
N LEU A 103 -11.06 -7.32 -0.96
CA LEU A 103 -10.68 -6.51 -2.12
C LEU A 103 -9.16 -6.40 -2.25
N ILE A 104 -8.46 -6.29 -1.12
CA ILE A 104 -7.02 -6.07 -1.08
C ILE A 104 -6.40 -7.23 -0.30
N PRO A 105 -5.50 -8.01 -0.91
CA PRO A 105 -4.84 -9.11 -0.20
C PRO A 105 -4.10 -8.60 1.04
N THR A 106 -4.20 -9.35 2.13
CA THR A 106 -3.53 -9.00 3.39
C THR A 106 -2.64 -10.13 3.84
N TYR A 107 -1.48 -9.77 4.38
CA TYR A 107 -0.46 -10.73 4.80
C TYR A 107 0.06 -10.37 6.19
N PRO A 108 0.54 -11.35 6.95
CA PRO A 108 1.08 -11.07 8.29
C PRO A 108 2.30 -10.16 8.30
N THR A 109 3.13 -10.22 7.25
CA THR A 109 4.35 -9.41 7.18
C THR A 109 4.57 -8.90 5.77
N ALA A 110 5.37 -7.84 5.66
CA ALA A 110 5.76 -7.32 4.36
C ALA A 110 6.54 -8.37 3.55
N ALA A 111 7.37 -9.18 4.22
CA ALA A 111 8.12 -10.23 3.53
C ALA A 111 7.20 -11.23 2.86
N GLU A 112 6.13 -11.62 3.56
CA GLU A 112 5.17 -12.56 2.97
C GLU A 112 4.38 -11.92 1.84
N ALA A 113 4.04 -10.65 1.96
CA ALA A 113 3.38 -9.93 0.87
C ALA A 113 4.27 -9.87 -0.36
N LEU A 114 5.54 -9.57 -0.16
CA LEU A 114 6.50 -9.49 -1.27
C LEU A 114 6.67 -10.83 -1.97
N ALA A 115 6.65 -11.92 -1.21
CA ALA A 115 6.79 -13.26 -1.78
C ALA A 115 5.63 -13.63 -2.68
N ARG A 116 4.51 -12.95 -2.55
CA ARG A 116 3.30 -13.23 -3.36
C ARG A 116 3.17 -12.33 -4.57
N ILE A 117 4.03 -11.33 -4.72
CA ILE A 117 3.98 -10.47 -5.89
C ILE A 117 4.63 -11.22 -7.05
N VAL A 118 3.83 -11.41 -8.12
CA VAL A 118 4.32 -12.03 -9.33
C VAL A 118 4.50 -10.94 -10.37
N VAL A 119 5.75 -10.71 -10.75
CA VAL A 119 6.05 -9.76 -11.82
C VAL A 119 6.31 -10.61 -13.06
N PRO A 120 5.48 -10.48 -14.10
CA PRO A 120 5.64 -11.32 -15.29
C PRO A 120 7.01 -11.12 -15.91
N GLU A 121 7.66 -12.23 -16.24
CA GLU A 121 8.95 -12.18 -16.90
C GLU A 121 8.77 -11.83 -18.36
N GLY A 122 9.67 -11.02 -18.84
CA GLY A 122 9.59 -10.57 -20.20
C GLY A 122 8.52 -9.53 -20.38
N ALA A 123 7.91 -9.25 -19.34
CA ALA A 123 6.90 -8.20 -19.38
C ALA A 123 7.57 -6.91 -19.79
N PRO A 124 7.93 -8.02 -20.04
CA PRO A 124 8.49 -7.45 -20.39
C PRO A 124 9.03 -7.10 -20.86
N ALA A 125 9.11 -7.58 -20.73
CA ALA A 125 9.69 -7.34 -20.94
C ALA A 125 9.96 -7.08 -21.57
N GLU A 126 9.58 -7.42 -21.45
CA GLU A 126 9.79 -7.17 -21.74
C GLU A 126 10.27 -6.83 -22.37
N THR A 127 10.34 -6.97 -22.40
CA THR A 127 10.82 -6.66 -22.84
C THR A 127 11.45 -6.66 -23.66
N GLU A 128 11.73 -6.98 -23.64
CA GLU A 128 12.34 -6.98 -24.30
C GLU A 128 12.17 -7.24 -25.22
N ARG A 129 11.86 -7.43 -25.59
CA ARG A 129 11.57 -7.55 -26.37
C ARG A 129 11.65 -7.32 -27.15
N PRO A 130 11.92 -7.54 -27.55
CA PRO A 130 12.11 -7.38 -28.34
C PRO A 130 11.98 -7.11 -28.88
#